data_749bb43437c2f8e426afdfd057a916a8
#
_entry.id   749bb43437c2f8e426afdfd057a916a8
#
_cell.length_a   1.000
_cell.length_b   1.000
_cell.length_c   1.000
_cell.angle_alpha   90.00
_cell.angle_beta   90.00
_cell.angle_gamma   90.00
#
_symmetry.space_group_name_H-M   'P 1'
#
loop_
_entity.id
_entity.type
_entity.pdbx_description
1 polymer ?
#
loop_
_entity_poly.entity_id
_entity_poly.type
_entity_poly.pdbx_seq_one_letter_code
_entity_poly.pdbx_strand_id
1 'polypeptide(L)'
;MKKLLLVLAILISVMFVSPVHATTRELLCDHRKDISSMVSAQRSAGRYQVDYVMWRESRCRQVAFNPTDPMGGSYGLFQINAYWCKPNKYFKKGVLQHWGIVESCDDLFNPRVNALAFMAIFDYAEQHYGDGWIPWGGKPWN
;
A
#
# COMPACT_ATOMS: atom_id res chain seq x y z
N MET A 1 -21.59 -6.12 -60.55
CA MET A 1 -20.53 -6.95 -59.96
C MET A 1 -19.46 -6.17 -59.17
N LYS A 2 -19.08 -4.94 -59.56
CA LYS A 2 -18.05 -4.14 -58.83
C LYS A 2 -18.44 -3.67 -57.40
N LYS A 3 -19.75 -3.47 -57.14
CA LYS A 3 -20.24 -3.01 -55.82
C LYS A 3 -20.29 -4.12 -54.76
N LEU A 4 -20.37 -5.39 -55.16
CA LEU A 4 -20.43 -6.53 -54.25
C LEU A 4 -19.04 -6.88 -53.66
N LEU A 5 -17.95 -6.64 -54.41
CA LEU A 5 -16.60 -6.86 -54.03
C LEU A 5 -16.10 -5.87 -52.95
N LEU A 6 -16.65 -4.61 -52.97
CA LEU A 6 -16.25 -3.57 -51.99
C LEU A 6 -16.82 -3.84 -50.59
N VAL A 7 -18.01 -4.43 -50.49
CA VAL A 7 -18.64 -4.76 -49.21
C VAL A 7 -17.94 -5.94 -48.56
N LEU A 8 -17.44 -6.90 -49.32
CA LEU A 8 -16.73 -8.07 -48.77
C LEU A 8 -15.36 -7.69 -48.21
N ALA A 9 -14.66 -6.68 -48.77
CA ALA A 9 -13.38 -6.21 -48.30
C ALA A 9 -13.47 -5.48 -46.94
N ILE A 10 -14.59 -4.81 -46.64
CA ILE A 10 -14.81 -4.11 -45.38
C ILE A 10 -15.13 -5.08 -44.23
N LEU A 11 -15.77 -6.22 -44.51
CA LEU A 11 -16.13 -7.24 -43.52
C LEU A 11 -14.93 -8.06 -43.03
N ILE A 12 -13.83 -8.14 -43.79
CA ILE A 12 -12.64 -8.90 -43.40
C ILE A 12 -11.70 -8.09 -42.49
N SER A 13 -11.78 -6.76 -42.50
CA SER A 13 -10.91 -5.88 -41.70
C SER A 13 -11.26 -5.82 -40.19
N VAL A 14 -12.38 -6.41 -39.76
CA VAL A 14 -12.85 -6.32 -38.36
C VAL A 14 -12.44 -7.53 -37.51
N MET A 15 -11.80 -8.55 -38.07
CA MET A 15 -11.57 -9.83 -37.37
C MET A 15 -10.21 -10.01 -36.69
N PHE A 16 -9.33 -9.01 -36.68
CA PHE A 16 -8.02 -9.12 -35.98
C PHE A 16 -7.84 -8.04 -34.92
N VAL A 17 -8.79 -7.89 -34.01
CA VAL A 17 -8.50 -7.30 -32.72
C VAL A 17 -7.95 -8.45 -31.87
N SER A 18 -6.62 -8.62 -31.90
CA SER A 18 -5.95 -9.48 -30.94
C SER A 18 -6.31 -9.00 -29.53
N PRO A 19 -6.82 -9.86 -28.64
CA PRO A 19 -7.04 -9.45 -27.26
C PRO A 19 -5.67 -9.03 -26.71
N VAL A 20 -5.54 -7.75 -26.38
CA VAL A 20 -4.43 -7.27 -25.58
C VAL A 20 -4.56 -8.01 -24.25
N HIS A 21 -3.78 -9.06 -24.05
CA HIS A 21 -3.64 -9.68 -22.76
C HIS A 21 -2.98 -8.63 -21.87
N ALA A 22 -3.79 -7.88 -21.14
CA ALA A 22 -3.32 -7.10 -20.03
C ALA A 22 -2.70 -8.11 -19.04
N THR A 23 -1.38 -8.23 -19.04
CA THR A 23 -0.65 -9.01 -18.04
C THR A 23 -0.92 -8.33 -16.70
N THR A 24 -1.90 -8.85 -15.95
CA THR A 24 -2.12 -8.43 -14.57
C THR A 24 -0.86 -8.80 -13.78
N ARG A 25 -0.11 -7.79 -13.36
CA ARG A 25 1.05 -7.99 -12.51
C ARG A 25 0.60 -8.70 -11.24
N GLU A 26 1.20 -9.84 -10.94
CA GLU A 26 0.93 -10.59 -9.72
C GLU A 26 1.37 -9.80 -8.48
N LEU A 27 0.58 -9.86 -7.42
CA LEU A 27 0.89 -9.23 -6.13
C LEU A 27 1.86 -10.12 -5.34
N LEU A 28 2.84 -9.51 -4.71
CA LEU A 28 3.80 -10.19 -3.83
C LEU A 28 3.13 -10.69 -2.53
N CYS A 29 2.09 -9.97 -2.09
CA CYS A 29 1.30 -10.25 -0.91
C CYS A 29 -0.15 -10.63 -1.27
N ASP A 30 -0.38 -11.54 -2.24
CA ASP A 30 -1.73 -11.84 -2.74
C ASP A 30 -2.73 -12.23 -1.63
N HIS A 31 -2.27 -12.95 -0.59
CA HIS A 31 -3.07 -13.28 0.59
C HIS A 31 -3.43 -12.05 1.46
N ARG A 32 -2.93 -10.86 1.13
CA ARG A 32 -3.23 -9.55 1.76
C ARG A 32 -3.73 -8.53 0.73
N LYS A 33 -4.27 -8.98 -0.37
CA LYS A 33 -4.79 -8.10 -1.44
C LYS A 33 -5.93 -7.19 -0.97
N ASP A 34 -6.67 -7.57 0.06
CA ASP A 34 -7.67 -6.75 0.71
C ASP A 34 -7.05 -5.49 1.33
N ILE A 35 -5.89 -5.62 1.98
CA ILE A 35 -5.15 -4.51 2.60
C ILE A 35 -4.60 -3.57 1.53
N SER A 36 -3.90 -4.10 0.50
CA SER A 36 -3.36 -3.25 -0.56
C SER A 36 -4.46 -2.52 -1.35
N SER A 37 -5.61 -3.16 -1.55
CA SER A 37 -6.78 -2.55 -2.20
C SER A 37 -7.41 -1.48 -1.32
N MET A 38 -7.55 -1.71 -0.02
CA MET A 38 -8.09 -0.74 0.93
C MET A 38 -7.24 0.54 0.96
N VAL A 39 -5.92 0.40 1.06
CA VAL A 39 -5.01 1.54 1.11
C VAL A 39 -5.01 2.31 -0.21
N SER A 40 -4.90 1.61 -1.34
CA SER A 40 -4.85 2.25 -2.66
C SER A 40 -6.15 2.96 -3.05
N ALA A 41 -7.31 2.48 -2.55
CA ALA A 41 -8.60 3.13 -2.79
C ALA A 41 -8.74 4.49 -2.05
N GLN A 42 -7.97 4.70 -0.99
CA GLN A 42 -8.06 5.88 -0.14
C GLN A 42 -6.88 6.86 -0.31
N ARG A 43 -5.84 6.46 -1.00
CA ARG A 43 -4.61 7.25 -1.18
C ARG A 43 -4.15 7.21 -2.63
N SER A 44 -3.37 8.21 -3.02
CA SER A 44 -2.73 8.28 -4.34
C SER A 44 -1.62 7.25 -4.53
N ALA A 45 -1.62 6.20 -3.72
CA ALA A 45 -0.67 5.09 -3.76
C ALA A 45 -1.23 3.97 -4.63
N GLY A 46 -0.51 3.58 -5.67
CA GLY A 46 -0.89 2.45 -6.50
C GLY A 46 -0.90 1.14 -5.69
N ARG A 47 -1.84 0.25 -5.99
CA ARG A 47 -2.00 -1.03 -5.29
C ARG A 47 -0.70 -1.85 -5.25
N TYR A 48 0.03 -1.90 -6.36
CA TYR A 48 1.31 -2.61 -6.44
C TYR A 48 2.42 -1.98 -5.60
N GLN A 49 2.38 -0.68 -5.41
CA GLN A 49 3.32 0.05 -4.58
C GLN A 49 3.10 -0.28 -3.10
N VAL A 50 1.85 -0.27 -2.66
CA VAL A 50 1.45 -0.66 -1.30
C VAL A 50 1.82 -2.12 -1.03
N ASP A 51 1.51 -3.02 -1.98
CA ASP A 51 1.85 -4.43 -1.92
C ASP A 51 3.37 -4.64 -1.81
N TYR A 52 4.16 -3.95 -2.61
CA TYR A 52 5.62 -4.01 -2.55
C TYR A 52 6.17 -3.55 -1.19
N VAL A 53 5.62 -2.47 -0.62
CA VAL A 53 6.05 -1.99 0.70
C VAL A 53 5.73 -3.02 1.79
N MET A 54 4.53 -3.61 1.82
CA MET A 54 4.20 -4.71 2.74
C MET A 54 5.20 -5.87 2.63
N TRP A 55 5.53 -6.27 1.39
CA TRP A 55 6.49 -7.34 1.16
C TRP A 55 7.90 -6.95 1.63
N ARG A 56 8.36 -5.76 1.32
CA ARG A 56 9.68 -5.26 1.72
C ARG A 56 9.83 -5.20 3.23
N GLU A 57 8.84 -4.65 3.92
CA GLU A 57 8.89 -4.39 5.36
C GLU A 57 8.70 -5.65 6.22
N SER A 58 7.74 -6.51 5.87
CA SER A 58 7.36 -7.63 6.74
C SER A 58 7.37 -9.00 6.06
N ARG A 59 7.64 -9.09 4.75
CA ARG A 59 7.33 -10.28 3.94
C ARG A 59 5.85 -10.69 4.07
N CYS A 60 4.96 -9.70 4.09
CA CYS A 60 3.52 -9.84 4.21
C CYS A 60 3.03 -10.48 5.54
N ARG A 61 3.86 -10.51 6.56
CA ARG A 61 3.53 -11.11 7.86
C ARG A 61 2.90 -10.08 8.80
N GLN A 62 1.65 -10.32 9.19
CA GLN A 62 0.94 -9.41 10.11
C GLN A 62 1.57 -9.33 11.50
N VAL A 63 2.17 -10.43 11.98
CA VAL A 63 2.82 -10.51 13.30
C VAL A 63 4.32 -10.24 13.23
N ALA A 64 4.80 -9.60 12.15
CA ALA A 64 6.19 -9.23 12.05
C ALA A 64 6.54 -8.20 13.14
N PHE A 65 7.62 -8.46 13.85
CA PHE A 65 8.18 -7.55 14.84
C PHE A 65 9.69 -7.46 14.68
N ASN A 66 10.21 -6.25 14.54
CA ASN A 66 11.64 -5.98 14.50
C ASN A 66 12.06 -5.24 15.79
N PRO A 67 12.58 -5.94 16.82
CA PRO A 67 12.92 -5.32 18.09
C PRO A 67 14.16 -4.42 18.03
N THR A 68 14.96 -4.52 16.96
CA THR A 68 16.21 -3.77 16.82
C THR A 68 16.04 -2.38 16.23
N ASP A 69 14.84 -2.08 15.69
CA ASP A 69 14.55 -0.75 15.22
C ASP A 69 14.57 0.27 16.37
N PRO A 70 15.06 1.49 16.11
CA PRO A 70 15.08 2.56 17.10
C PRO A 70 13.71 2.79 17.75
N MET A 71 13.69 3.37 18.94
CA MET A 71 12.48 3.73 19.70
C MET A 71 11.64 2.56 20.20
N GLY A 72 12.14 1.32 20.12
CA GLY A 72 11.49 0.14 20.71
C GLY A 72 10.80 -0.77 19.71
N GLY A 73 11.26 -0.78 18.47
CA GLY A 73 10.89 -1.75 17.44
C GLY A 73 9.89 -1.25 16.43
N SER A 74 9.57 -2.12 15.47
CA SER A 74 8.59 -1.89 14.41
C SER A 74 7.62 -3.05 14.27
N TYR A 75 6.35 -2.77 13.95
CA TYR A 75 5.21 -3.67 14.15
C TYR A 75 4.42 -3.89 12.86
N GLY A 76 4.08 -5.14 12.60
CA GLY A 76 3.07 -5.56 11.64
C GLY A 76 3.47 -5.41 10.17
N LEU A 77 2.46 -5.36 9.30
CA LEU A 77 2.62 -5.44 7.84
C LEU A 77 3.51 -4.34 7.26
N PHE A 78 3.32 -3.09 7.71
CA PHE A 78 4.05 -1.92 7.23
C PHE A 78 5.19 -1.53 8.16
N GLN A 79 5.56 -2.36 9.14
CA GLN A 79 6.63 -2.11 10.11
C GLN A 79 6.53 -0.71 10.73
N ILE A 80 5.37 -0.41 11.29
CA ILE A 80 5.13 0.88 11.96
C ILE A 80 6.04 0.98 13.17
N ASN A 81 6.92 1.99 13.20
CA ASN A 81 7.87 2.18 14.28
C ASN A 81 7.17 2.57 15.59
N ALA A 82 7.68 2.06 16.71
CA ALA A 82 7.18 2.33 18.05
C ALA A 82 7.13 3.82 18.43
N TYR A 83 7.91 4.67 17.75
CA TYR A 83 7.83 6.13 17.90
C TYR A 83 6.40 6.66 17.77
N TRP A 84 5.60 6.06 16.89
CA TRP A 84 4.24 6.50 16.61
C TRP A 84 3.22 6.05 17.67
N CYS A 85 3.47 4.97 18.39
CA CYS A 85 2.56 4.38 19.37
C CYS A 85 3.06 4.40 20.81
N LYS A 86 4.24 4.97 21.09
CA LYS A 86 4.77 5.15 22.44
C LYS A 86 4.73 6.62 22.86
N PRO A 87 4.70 6.88 24.19
CA PRO A 87 4.80 8.23 24.72
C PRO A 87 6.04 8.96 24.21
N ASN A 88 5.88 10.23 23.90
CA ASN A 88 6.98 11.11 23.52
C ASN A 88 6.77 12.51 24.12
N LYS A 89 7.68 13.45 23.88
CA LYS A 89 7.62 14.78 24.46
C LYS A 89 6.38 15.61 24.09
N TYR A 90 5.72 15.25 23.00
CA TYR A 90 4.52 15.96 22.50
C TYR A 90 3.21 15.25 22.85
N PHE A 91 3.23 13.92 22.94
CA PHE A 91 2.06 13.06 23.13
C PHE A 91 2.30 12.09 24.29
N LYS A 92 1.58 12.28 25.38
CA LYS A 92 1.73 11.49 26.62
C LYS A 92 1.43 9.99 26.44
N LYS A 93 0.62 9.62 25.43
CA LYS A 93 0.27 8.22 25.14
C LYS A 93 0.92 7.71 23.85
N GLY A 94 1.23 8.59 22.91
CA GLY A 94 1.69 8.32 21.56
C GLY A 94 0.82 9.03 20.52
N VAL A 95 1.37 9.20 19.32
CA VAL A 95 0.70 9.92 18.22
C VAL A 95 -0.52 9.16 17.72
N LEU A 96 -0.39 7.84 17.49
CA LEU A 96 -1.49 7.00 16.99
C LEU A 96 -2.65 6.90 17.98
N GLN A 97 -2.35 6.91 19.30
CA GLN A 97 -3.37 6.97 20.33
C GLN A 97 -4.07 8.33 20.34
N HIS A 98 -3.31 9.42 20.14
CA HIS A 98 -3.90 10.76 20.02
C HIS A 98 -4.84 10.86 18.81
N TRP A 99 -4.51 10.19 17.72
CA TRP A 99 -5.38 10.10 16.52
C TRP A 99 -6.51 9.07 16.65
N GLY A 100 -6.59 8.33 17.75
CA GLY A 100 -7.64 7.34 17.99
C GLY A 100 -7.54 6.08 17.12
N ILE A 101 -6.34 5.76 16.64
CA ILE A 101 -6.12 4.62 15.74
C ILE A 101 -5.78 3.35 16.51
N VAL A 102 -5.03 3.47 17.60
CA VAL A 102 -4.62 2.35 18.47
C VAL A 102 -4.82 2.73 19.93
N GLU A 103 -4.95 1.74 20.80
CA GLU A 103 -4.85 1.90 22.25
C GLU A 103 -3.43 1.58 22.73
N SER A 104 -2.77 0.62 22.08
CA SER A 104 -1.39 0.20 22.34
C SER A 104 -0.65 -0.12 21.04
N CYS A 105 0.68 -0.29 21.11
CA CYS A 105 1.46 -0.72 19.95
C CYS A 105 1.10 -2.15 19.48
N ASP A 106 0.59 -2.99 20.36
CA ASP A 106 0.21 -4.37 20.01
C ASP A 106 -0.98 -4.43 19.04
N ASP A 107 -1.83 -3.40 19.02
CA ASP A 107 -2.93 -3.31 18.06
C ASP A 107 -2.43 -3.27 16.60
N LEU A 108 -1.18 -2.85 16.39
CA LEU A 108 -0.53 -2.83 15.08
C LEU A 108 -0.28 -4.22 14.49
N PHE A 109 -0.44 -5.30 15.26
CA PHE A 109 -0.46 -6.66 14.71
C PHE A 109 -1.78 -7.02 14.03
N ASN A 110 -2.83 -6.22 14.20
CA ASN A 110 -4.05 -6.34 13.41
C ASN A 110 -3.81 -5.71 12.01
N PRO A 111 -3.99 -6.46 10.90
CA PRO A 111 -3.70 -5.98 9.55
C PRO A 111 -4.43 -4.69 9.17
N ARG A 112 -5.70 -4.57 9.56
CA ARG A 112 -6.51 -3.37 9.24
C ARG A 112 -6.09 -2.16 10.07
N VAL A 113 -5.80 -2.36 11.35
CA VAL A 113 -5.29 -1.29 12.23
C VAL A 113 -3.92 -0.83 11.75
N ASN A 114 -3.05 -1.77 11.35
CA ASN A 114 -1.74 -1.46 10.78
C ASN A 114 -1.87 -0.63 9.49
N ALA A 115 -2.83 -0.97 8.61
CA ALA A 115 -3.11 -0.21 7.41
C ALA A 115 -3.69 1.19 7.70
N LEU A 116 -4.56 1.33 8.70
CA LEU A 116 -5.05 2.64 9.15
C LEU A 116 -3.91 3.52 9.68
N ALA A 117 -3.02 2.94 10.49
CA ALA A 117 -1.82 3.62 10.98
C ALA A 117 -0.90 4.04 9.82
N PHE A 118 -0.66 3.13 8.85
CA PHE A 118 0.09 3.44 7.64
C PHE A 118 -0.50 4.66 6.92
N MET A 119 -1.81 4.66 6.66
CA MET A 119 -2.48 5.75 5.95
C MET A 119 -2.38 7.09 6.68
N ALA A 120 -2.55 7.10 8.00
CA ALA A 120 -2.45 8.31 8.80
C ALA A 120 -1.03 8.89 8.83
N ILE A 121 -0.01 8.02 8.95
CA ILE A 121 1.40 8.40 8.89
C ILE A 121 1.78 8.89 7.48
N PHE A 122 1.28 8.22 6.45
CA PHE A 122 1.47 8.62 5.06
C PHE A 122 0.92 10.03 4.82
N ASP A 123 -0.32 10.30 5.25
CA ASP A 123 -0.94 11.62 5.11
C ASP A 123 -0.18 12.69 5.89
N TYR A 124 0.25 12.35 7.10
CA TYR A 124 1.08 13.26 7.90
C TYR A 124 2.38 13.62 7.15
N ALA A 125 3.07 12.62 6.59
CA ALA A 125 4.30 12.84 5.86
C ALA A 125 4.08 13.62 4.55
N GLU A 126 3.02 13.32 3.81
CA GLU A 126 2.62 14.06 2.61
C GLU A 126 2.38 15.54 2.93
N GLN A 127 1.65 15.83 4.00
CA GLN A 127 1.34 17.19 4.45
C GLN A 127 2.58 17.99 4.87
N HIS A 128 3.51 17.34 5.59
CA HIS A 128 4.62 18.04 6.24
C HIS A 128 5.90 18.05 5.40
N TYR A 129 6.08 17.07 4.53
CA TYR A 129 7.31 16.86 3.77
C TYR A 129 7.10 16.80 2.26
N GLY A 130 5.82 16.78 1.79
CA GLY A 130 5.48 16.68 0.38
C GLY A 130 5.68 15.28 -0.23
N ASP A 131 5.97 14.27 0.59
CA ASP A 131 6.10 12.87 0.17
C ASP A 131 5.68 11.93 1.31
N GLY A 132 4.53 11.27 1.14
CA GLY A 132 3.98 10.34 2.10
C GLY A 132 4.83 9.09 2.34
N TRP A 133 5.77 8.79 1.45
CA TRP A 133 6.63 7.61 1.55
C TRP A 133 7.87 7.80 2.41
N ILE A 134 8.19 9.03 2.84
CA ILE A 134 9.38 9.33 3.65
C ILE A 134 9.55 8.40 4.85
N PRO A 135 8.50 8.07 5.64
CA PRO A 135 8.65 7.16 6.78
C PRO A 135 9.13 5.76 6.41
N TRP A 136 9.01 5.37 5.15
CA TRP A 136 9.46 4.09 4.58
C TRP A 136 10.68 4.25 3.66
N GLY A 137 11.46 5.32 3.81
CA GLY A 137 12.68 5.58 3.04
C GLY A 137 12.45 6.25 1.68
N GLY A 138 11.30 6.88 1.49
CA GLY A 138 10.92 7.53 0.23
C GLY A 138 10.29 6.55 -0.77
N LYS A 139 10.03 7.03 -1.99
CA LYS A 139 9.41 6.23 -3.04
C LYS A 139 10.24 5.00 -3.37
N PRO A 140 9.76 3.77 -3.15
CA PRO A 140 10.57 2.56 -3.26
C PRO A 140 10.86 2.10 -4.70
N TRP A 141 10.42 2.84 -5.70
CA TRP A 141 10.49 2.51 -7.14
C TRP A 141 11.15 3.60 -7.99
N ASN A 142 11.99 4.43 -7.44
CA ASN A 142 12.82 5.38 -8.19
C ASN A 142 14.09 4.71 -8.72
#